data_038b351266a6921c2fef639836449fa0
#
_entry.id   038b351266a6921c2fef639836449fa0
#
_cell.length_a   1.000
_cell.length_b   1.000
_cell.length_c   1.000
_cell.angle_alpha   90.00
_cell.angle_beta   90.00
_cell.angle_gamma   90.00
#
_symmetry.space_group_name_H-M   'P 1'
#
loop_
_entity.id
_entity.type
_entity.pdbx_description
1 polymer ?
#
loop_
_entity_poly.entity_id
_entity_poly.type
_entity_poly.pdbx_seq_one_letter_code
_entity_poly.pdbx_strand_id
1 'polypeptide(L)'
;MPAVLVVTGPSGAGKGTLIRELVDRVPGIEVTVSATTRDRRRGEQDGREYWFLTDEDFLERVARSEFLEHVEYVSGHRYGTLRSELDRIAANGHVPLLELETEGALRVKHGVRGAVTIFISARVEELERRLRERATESAGEIGERIELARQQLEQAGEFDHVIENDDLGLAVAKLTDLVRSLMSPAATMPRR
;
A
#
# COMPACT_ATOMS: atom_id res chain seq x y z
N MET A 1 -19.13 -3.17 2.37
CA MET A 1 -17.92 -2.41 1.96
C MET A 1 -16.73 -2.87 2.80
N PRO A 2 -15.50 -2.90 2.26
CA PRO A 2 -14.31 -3.17 3.06
C PRO A 2 -14.10 -2.08 4.11
N ALA A 3 -13.50 -2.45 5.25
CA ALA A 3 -13.10 -1.49 6.27
C ALA A 3 -11.86 -0.70 5.83
N VAL A 4 -10.99 -1.34 5.07
CA VAL A 4 -9.76 -0.80 4.52
C VAL A 4 -9.33 -1.61 3.29
N LEU A 5 -8.80 -0.92 2.29
CA LEU A 5 -8.12 -1.53 1.14
C LEU A 5 -6.61 -1.45 1.35
N VAL A 6 -5.89 -2.53 1.09
CA VAL A 6 -4.43 -2.58 1.17
C VAL A 6 -3.87 -3.00 -0.19
N VAL A 7 -3.06 -2.15 -0.78
CA VAL A 7 -2.32 -2.46 -2.01
C VAL A 7 -0.87 -2.73 -1.63
N THR A 8 -0.36 -3.87 -2.06
CA THR A 8 1.00 -4.31 -1.81
C THR A 8 1.61 -4.97 -3.05
N GLY A 9 2.85 -5.42 -2.96
CA GLY A 9 3.57 -6.09 -4.03
C GLY A 9 5.01 -5.60 -4.14
N PRO A 10 5.85 -6.23 -4.97
CA PRO A 10 7.26 -5.94 -5.04
C PRO A 10 7.59 -4.53 -5.54
N SER A 11 8.82 -4.12 -5.27
CA SER A 11 9.38 -2.90 -5.86
C SER A 11 9.39 -3.03 -7.39
N GLY A 12 8.99 -1.98 -8.10
CA GLY A 12 8.86 -2.03 -9.56
C GLY A 12 7.52 -2.54 -10.09
N ALA A 13 6.62 -3.07 -9.25
CA ALA A 13 5.31 -3.57 -9.68
C ALA A 13 4.35 -2.47 -10.17
N GLY A 14 4.66 -1.18 -9.91
CA GLY A 14 3.85 -0.07 -10.40
C GLY A 14 2.68 0.32 -9.49
N LYS A 15 2.72 -0.05 -8.20
CA LYS A 15 1.68 0.24 -7.20
C LYS A 15 1.22 1.69 -7.21
N GLY A 16 2.13 2.65 -7.05
CA GLY A 16 1.77 4.07 -6.96
C GLY A 16 1.10 4.61 -8.23
N THR A 17 1.43 4.07 -9.41
CA THR A 17 0.74 4.43 -10.66
C THR A 17 -0.68 3.88 -10.67
N LEU A 18 -0.86 2.60 -10.29
CA LEU A 18 -2.17 1.96 -10.22
C LEU A 18 -3.07 2.61 -9.18
N ILE A 19 -2.52 2.96 -8.00
CA ILE A 19 -3.25 3.65 -6.93
C ILE A 19 -3.76 5.01 -7.41
N ARG A 20 -2.93 5.80 -8.08
CA ARG A 20 -3.33 7.10 -8.63
C ARG A 20 -4.49 6.95 -9.62
N GLU A 21 -4.33 6.07 -10.61
CA GLU A 21 -5.38 5.78 -11.59
C GLU A 21 -6.67 5.26 -10.94
N LEU A 22 -6.56 4.46 -9.89
CA LEU A 22 -7.70 3.94 -9.14
C LEU A 22 -8.47 5.05 -8.45
N VAL A 23 -7.78 5.92 -7.70
CA VAL A 23 -8.42 7.02 -6.95
C VAL A 23 -9.11 8.00 -7.89
N ASP A 24 -8.52 8.28 -9.05
CA ASP A 24 -9.13 9.14 -10.06
C ASP A 24 -10.42 8.55 -10.68
N ARG A 25 -10.56 7.21 -10.67
CA ARG A 25 -11.67 6.49 -11.33
C ARG A 25 -12.75 6.00 -10.37
N VAL A 26 -12.43 5.86 -9.09
CA VAL A 26 -13.34 5.29 -8.09
C VAL A 26 -13.53 6.30 -6.96
N PRO A 27 -14.62 7.10 -7.01
CA PRO A 27 -14.93 8.02 -5.91
C PRO A 27 -15.18 7.27 -4.60
N GLY A 28 -14.88 7.92 -3.48
CA GLY A 28 -15.08 7.35 -2.14
C GLY A 28 -13.92 6.48 -1.65
N ILE A 29 -12.74 6.56 -2.31
CA ILE A 29 -11.47 6.01 -1.83
C ILE A 29 -10.53 7.16 -1.53
N GLU A 30 -9.80 7.06 -0.43
CA GLU A 30 -8.76 8.04 -0.08
C GLU A 30 -7.50 7.31 0.38
N VAL A 31 -6.34 7.72 -0.15
CA VAL A 31 -5.05 7.16 0.25
C VAL A 31 -4.66 7.69 1.63
N THR A 32 -4.24 6.82 2.53
CA THR A 32 -3.74 7.22 3.84
C THR A 32 -2.40 7.95 3.71
N VAL A 33 -2.19 8.93 4.58
CA VAL A 33 -0.89 9.59 4.76
C VAL A 33 -0.09 8.83 5.82
N SER A 34 1.02 8.22 5.42
CA SER A 34 1.91 7.52 6.35
C SER A 34 2.69 8.50 7.23
N ALA A 35 3.05 8.08 8.44
CA ALA A 35 4.00 8.79 9.29
C ALA A 35 5.43 8.30 9.04
N THR A 36 6.41 9.19 9.22
CA THR A 36 7.84 8.85 9.10
C THR A 36 8.70 9.70 10.02
N THR A 37 9.85 9.13 10.44
CA THR A 37 10.90 9.86 11.17
C THR A 37 12.00 10.39 10.23
N ARG A 38 11.86 10.16 8.92
CA ARG A 38 12.76 10.75 7.93
C ARG A 38 12.57 12.26 7.83
N ASP A 39 13.66 12.98 7.68
CA ASP A 39 13.60 14.40 7.40
C ASP A 39 12.80 14.72 6.14
N ARG A 40 12.07 15.83 6.21
CA ARG A 40 11.28 16.35 5.11
C ARG A 40 12.17 16.81 3.96
N ARG A 41 11.94 16.31 2.76
CA ARG A 41 12.63 16.73 1.55
C ARG A 41 12.06 18.07 1.03
N ARG A 42 12.85 18.74 0.20
CA ARG A 42 12.39 19.99 -0.46
C ARG A 42 11.13 19.73 -1.29
N GLY A 43 10.07 20.47 -1.00
CA GLY A 43 8.78 20.39 -1.70
C GLY A 43 7.75 19.48 -1.05
N GLU A 44 8.14 18.63 -0.09
CA GLU A 44 7.19 17.86 0.70
C GLU A 44 6.49 18.72 1.76
N GLN A 45 5.26 18.39 2.10
CA GLN A 45 4.45 19.08 3.10
C GLN A 45 3.99 18.09 4.16
N ASP A 46 4.00 18.53 5.42
CA ASP A 46 3.47 17.74 6.53
C ASP A 46 1.98 17.52 6.38
N GLY A 47 1.53 16.30 6.63
CA GLY A 47 0.14 15.89 6.45
C GLY A 47 -0.30 15.68 5.00
N ARG A 48 0.60 15.78 4.04
CA ARG A 48 0.32 15.54 2.62
C ARG A 48 1.11 14.37 2.05
N GLU A 49 2.45 14.48 2.00
CA GLU A 49 3.31 13.38 1.58
C GLU A 49 3.51 12.40 2.72
N TYR A 50 3.77 12.91 3.91
CA TYR A 50 3.92 12.18 5.16
C TYR A 50 3.49 13.04 6.35
N TRP A 51 3.16 12.39 7.47
CA TRP A 51 3.23 12.97 8.80
C TRP A 51 4.68 12.85 9.28
N PHE A 52 5.41 13.96 9.33
CA PHE A 52 6.82 13.98 9.73
C PHE A 52 6.89 14.09 11.26
N LEU A 53 7.38 13.02 11.90
CA LEU A 53 7.49 12.91 13.35
C LEU A 53 8.97 12.88 13.77
N THR A 54 9.26 13.32 14.98
CA THR A 54 10.53 13.00 15.62
C THR A 54 10.59 11.51 15.97
N ASP A 55 11.78 10.97 16.21
CA ASP A 55 11.92 9.59 16.69
C ASP A 55 11.20 9.39 18.03
N GLU A 56 11.29 10.38 18.94
CA GLU A 56 10.64 10.35 20.24
C GLU A 56 9.11 10.30 20.09
N ASP A 57 8.52 11.20 19.31
CA ASP A 57 7.07 11.23 19.03
C ASP A 57 6.59 9.92 18.41
N PHE A 58 7.39 9.36 17.49
CA PHE A 58 7.04 8.09 16.82
C PHE A 58 7.00 6.95 17.85
N LEU A 59 8.03 6.81 18.67
CA LEU A 59 8.13 5.75 19.68
C LEU A 59 7.06 5.90 20.78
N GLU A 60 6.74 7.11 21.20
CA GLU A 60 5.63 7.34 22.13
C GLU A 60 4.29 6.86 21.55
N ARG A 61 4.04 7.15 20.27
CA ARG A 61 2.82 6.68 19.57
C ARG A 61 2.81 5.16 19.41
N VAL A 62 3.96 4.53 19.16
CA VAL A 62 4.08 3.06 19.17
C VAL A 62 3.70 2.50 20.54
N ALA A 63 4.24 3.08 21.62
CA ALA A 63 3.93 2.65 23.00
C ALA A 63 2.44 2.79 23.35
N ARG A 64 1.76 3.79 22.78
CA ARG A 64 0.31 4.00 22.93
C ARG A 64 -0.54 3.18 21.96
N SER A 65 0.07 2.30 21.13
CA SER A 65 -0.62 1.50 20.11
C SER A 65 -1.42 2.34 19.09
N GLU A 66 -0.96 3.55 18.80
CA GLU A 66 -1.61 4.47 17.86
C GLU A 66 -1.36 4.10 16.39
N PHE A 67 -0.35 3.26 16.11
CA PHE A 67 -0.10 2.74 14.77
C PHE A 67 -0.93 1.50 14.45
N LEU A 68 -1.39 1.43 13.23
CA LEU A 68 -1.99 0.23 12.64
C LEU A 68 -0.91 -0.82 12.34
N GLU A 69 0.15 -0.35 11.71
CA GLU A 69 1.39 -1.07 11.43
C GLU A 69 2.55 -0.06 11.42
N HIS A 70 3.75 -0.53 11.67
CA HIS A 70 4.97 0.26 11.53
C HIS A 70 6.18 -0.64 11.22
N VAL A 71 7.21 -0.05 10.63
CA VAL A 71 8.47 -0.71 10.28
C VAL A 71 9.64 0.25 10.52
N GLU A 72 10.77 -0.29 10.91
CA GLU A 72 12.06 0.40 10.92
C GLU A 72 12.91 -0.13 9.77
N TYR A 73 13.38 0.76 8.91
CA TYR A 73 14.25 0.40 7.81
C TYR A 73 15.72 0.35 8.25
N VAL A 74 16.56 -0.31 7.45
CA VAL A 74 18.02 -0.39 7.66
C VAL A 74 18.67 0.99 7.80
N SER A 75 18.09 2.02 7.18
CA SER A 75 18.50 3.42 7.32
C SER A 75 18.26 4.02 8.71
N GLY A 76 17.59 3.31 9.61
CA GLY A 76 17.17 3.79 10.94
C GLY A 76 15.88 4.63 10.91
N HIS A 77 15.36 4.97 9.74
CA HIS A 77 14.09 5.70 9.66
C HIS A 77 12.90 4.77 9.85
N ARG A 78 11.90 5.27 10.56
CA ARG A 78 10.64 4.56 10.82
C ARG A 78 9.54 5.08 9.93
N TYR A 79 8.66 4.16 9.55
CA TYR A 79 7.44 4.46 8.79
C TYR A 79 6.29 3.69 9.39
N GLY A 80 5.09 4.22 9.26
CA GLY A 80 3.90 3.51 9.74
C GLY A 80 2.62 4.25 9.41
N THR A 81 1.50 3.56 9.52
CA THR A 81 0.17 4.11 9.30
C THR A 81 -0.52 4.34 10.64
N LEU A 82 -0.89 5.58 10.92
CA LEU A 82 -1.64 5.93 12.13
C LEU A 82 -3.10 5.45 12.02
N ARG A 83 -3.66 4.91 13.10
CA ARG A 83 -5.07 4.52 13.18
C ARG A 83 -6.00 5.71 12.94
N SER A 84 -5.61 6.89 13.42
CA SER A 84 -6.34 8.14 13.19
C SER A 84 -6.52 8.51 11.72
N GLU A 85 -5.65 8.06 10.82
CA GLU A 85 -5.83 8.24 9.37
C GLU A 85 -7.03 7.46 8.85
N LEU A 86 -7.22 6.22 9.32
CA LEU A 86 -8.38 5.42 8.95
C LEU A 86 -9.66 6.08 9.45
N ASP A 87 -9.64 6.54 10.71
CA ASP A 87 -10.79 7.21 11.33
C ASP A 87 -11.13 8.52 10.60
N ARG A 88 -10.11 9.32 10.24
CA ARG A 88 -10.27 10.56 9.47
C ARG A 88 -10.95 10.30 8.12
N ILE A 89 -10.45 9.32 7.36
CA ILE A 89 -10.96 8.98 6.04
C ILE A 89 -12.38 8.41 6.14
N ALA A 90 -12.62 7.52 7.10
CA ALA A 90 -13.94 6.95 7.34
C ALA A 90 -14.97 8.00 7.76
N ALA A 91 -14.58 9.00 8.55
CA ALA A 91 -15.43 10.12 8.95
C ALA A 91 -15.88 10.97 7.74
N ASN A 92 -15.07 11.02 6.68
CA ASN A 92 -15.43 11.65 5.41
C ASN A 92 -16.33 10.76 4.50
N GLY A 93 -16.68 9.58 4.97
CA GLY A 93 -17.48 8.60 4.19
C GLY A 93 -16.67 7.86 3.12
N HIS A 94 -15.35 7.92 3.17
CA HIS A 94 -14.46 7.25 2.24
C HIS A 94 -13.92 5.93 2.80
N VAL A 95 -13.46 5.05 1.93
CA VAL A 95 -12.72 3.83 2.28
C VAL A 95 -11.23 4.14 2.26
N PRO A 96 -10.49 3.93 3.38
CA PRO A 96 -9.05 4.11 3.42
C PRO A 96 -8.34 3.12 2.48
N LEU A 97 -7.34 3.61 1.74
CA LEU A 97 -6.45 2.80 0.92
C LEU A 97 -5.02 2.97 1.40
N LEU A 98 -4.39 1.86 1.78
CA LEU A 98 -3.00 1.80 2.23
C LEU A 98 -2.11 1.26 1.12
N GLU A 99 -0.95 1.86 0.91
CA GLU A 99 0.16 1.27 0.16
C GLU A 99 1.21 0.77 1.16
N LEU A 100 1.39 -0.54 1.27
CA LEU A 100 2.27 -1.16 2.25
C LEU A 100 3.24 -2.16 1.58
N GLU A 101 4.36 -2.41 2.26
CA GLU A 101 5.20 -3.58 1.99
C GLU A 101 4.48 -4.87 2.38
N THR A 102 4.89 -6.01 1.81
CA THR A 102 4.19 -7.30 1.96
C THR A 102 3.95 -7.70 3.42
N GLU A 103 4.95 -7.54 4.28
CA GLU A 103 4.84 -7.88 5.70
C GLU A 103 3.83 -6.99 6.44
N GLY A 104 3.85 -5.67 6.17
CA GLY A 104 2.88 -4.73 6.73
C GLY A 104 1.45 -5.05 6.27
N ALA A 105 1.29 -5.40 4.99
CA ALA A 105 0.01 -5.78 4.42
C ALA A 105 -0.58 -7.04 5.07
N LEU A 106 0.25 -8.06 5.33
CA LEU A 106 -0.17 -9.27 6.04
C LEU A 106 -0.55 -8.97 7.50
N ARG A 107 0.19 -8.10 8.18
CA ARG A 107 -0.19 -7.66 9.53
C ARG A 107 -1.57 -7.00 9.55
N VAL A 108 -1.84 -6.13 8.59
CA VAL A 108 -3.17 -5.48 8.47
C VAL A 108 -4.24 -6.50 8.11
N LYS A 109 -3.97 -7.42 7.18
CA LYS A 109 -4.91 -8.50 6.81
C LYS A 109 -5.38 -9.30 8.03
N HIS A 110 -4.46 -9.68 8.91
CA HIS A 110 -4.76 -10.51 10.07
C HIS A 110 -5.28 -9.69 11.26
N GLY A 111 -4.89 -8.41 11.38
CA GLY A 111 -5.20 -7.57 12.53
C GLY A 111 -6.45 -6.70 12.36
N VAL A 112 -6.93 -6.48 11.14
CA VAL A 112 -8.06 -5.58 10.86
C VAL A 112 -9.22 -6.34 10.24
N ARG A 113 -10.30 -6.46 10.99
CA ARG A 113 -11.51 -7.11 10.49
C ARG A 113 -12.10 -6.34 9.30
N GLY A 114 -12.28 -7.03 8.18
CA GLY A 114 -12.81 -6.43 6.95
C GLY A 114 -11.75 -5.72 6.11
N ALA A 115 -10.46 -5.89 6.41
CA ALA A 115 -9.39 -5.53 5.49
C ALA A 115 -9.46 -6.41 4.23
N VAL A 116 -9.22 -5.80 3.08
CA VAL A 116 -9.09 -6.50 1.79
C VAL A 116 -7.73 -6.16 1.21
N THR A 117 -6.93 -7.18 0.94
CA THR A 117 -5.56 -7.06 0.45
C THR A 117 -5.46 -7.38 -1.04
N ILE A 118 -4.78 -6.52 -1.78
CA ILE A 118 -4.61 -6.61 -3.23
C ILE A 118 -3.11 -6.59 -3.52
N PHE A 119 -2.59 -7.71 -4.00
CA PHE A 119 -1.20 -7.85 -4.39
C PHE A 119 -1.03 -7.49 -5.87
N ILE A 120 -0.17 -6.52 -6.13
CA ILE A 120 0.21 -6.16 -7.50
C ILE A 120 1.44 -6.97 -7.87
N SER A 121 1.28 -7.87 -8.85
CA SER A 121 2.35 -8.66 -9.42
C SER A 121 2.78 -8.12 -10.79
N ALA A 122 3.93 -8.55 -11.25
CA ALA A 122 4.37 -8.45 -12.64
C ALA A 122 5.36 -9.58 -12.90
N ARG A 123 5.61 -9.90 -14.18
CA ARG A 123 6.65 -10.86 -14.52
C ARG A 123 8.01 -10.39 -14.03
N VAL A 124 8.86 -11.33 -13.62
CA VAL A 124 10.19 -11.03 -13.05
C VAL A 124 11.02 -10.18 -14.03
N GLU A 125 10.98 -10.50 -15.31
CA GLU A 125 11.72 -9.77 -16.36
C GLU A 125 11.26 -8.31 -16.46
N GLU A 126 9.98 -8.06 -16.27
CA GLU A 126 9.42 -6.70 -16.30
C GLU A 126 9.81 -5.92 -15.04
N LEU A 127 9.80 -6.55 -13.86
CA LEU A 127 10.29 -5.96 -12.62
C LEU A 127 11.79 -5.60 -12.74
N GLU A 128 12.62 -6.52 -13.25
CA GLU A 128 14.04 -6.29 -13.47
C GLU A 128 14.28 -5.11 -14.43
N ARG A 129 13.55 -5.06 -15.55
CA ARG A 129 13.62 -3.95 -16.50
C ARG A 129 13.31 -2.62 -15.82
N ARG A 130 12.17 -2.53 -15.11
CA ARG A 130 11.72 -1.31 -14.43
C ARG A 130 12.66 -0.88 -13.31
N LEU A 131 13.23 -1.83 -12.56
CA LEU A 131 14.20 -1.53 -11.52
C LEU A 131 15.50 -0.97 -12.11
N ARG A 132 16.00 -1.54 -13.21
CA ARG A 132 17.20 -1.03 -13.91
C ARG A 132 16.99 0.34 -14.53
N GLU A 133 15.82 0.60 -15.10
CA GLU A 133 15.51 1.91 -15.73
C GLU A 133 15.40 3.05 -14.71
N ARG A 134 15.03 2.76 -13.48
CA ARG A 134 14.91 3.76 -12.39
C ARG A 134 16.20 3.95 -11.61
N ALA A 135 17.19 3.11 -11.83
CA ALA A 135 18.37 3.05 -10.98
C ALA A 135 19.26 4.29 -11.13
N THR A 136 19.39 5.01 -10.02
CA THR A 136 20.55 5.83 -9.68
C THR A 136 21.52 5.06 -8.77
N GLU A 137 21.28 3.77 -8.57
CA GLU A 137 21.89 2.88 -7.59
C GLU A 137 22.97 1.99 -8.24
N SER A 138 23.83 1.38 -7.44
CA SER A 138 24.87 0.46 -7.92
C SER A 138 24.26 -0.86 -8.44
N ALA A 139 25.01 -1.58 -9.30
CA ALA A 139 24.56 -2.87 -9.84
C ALA A 139 24.28 -3.93 -8.75
N GLY A 140 25.00 -3.87 -7.61
CA GLY A 140 24.79 -4.77 -6.46
C GLY A 140 23.45 -4.54 -5.78
N GLU A 141 23.13 -3.28 -5.49
CA GLU A 141 21.83 -2.90 -4.88
C GLU A 141 20.65 -3.28 -5.75
N ILE A 142 20.78 -3.18 -7.07
CA ILE A 142 19.75 -3.64 -8.02
C ILE A 142 19.57 -5.15 -7.90
N GLY A 143 20.64 -5.93 -7.80
CA GLY A 143 20.59 -7.38 -7.63
C GLY A 143 19.83 -7.81 -6.38
N GLU A 144 20.11 -7.19 -5.24
CA GLU A 144 19.41 -7.45 -3.98
C GLU A 144 17.92 -7.12 -4.07
N ARG A 145 17.55 -6.01 -4.73
CA ARG A 145 16.15 -5.64 -4.92
C ARG A 145 15.39 -6.60 -5.84
N ILE A 146 16.06 -7.16 -6.87
CA ILE A 146 15.47 -8.17 -7.76
C ILE A 146 15.21 -9.44 -6.96
N GLU A 147 16.17 -9.88 -6.14
CA GLU A 147 16.00 -11.08 -5.34
C GLU A 147 14.89 -10.92 -4.31
N LEU A 148 14.83 -9.77 -3.64
CA LEU A 148 13.70 -9.45 -2.74
C LEU A 148 12.37 -9.45 -3.49
N ALA A 149 12.32 -8.89 -4.71
CA ALA A 149 11.10 -8.89 -5.51
C ALA A 149 10.64 -10.31 -5.88
N ARG A 150 11.56 -11.24 -6.16
CA ARG A 150 11.25 -12.65 -6.41
C ARG A 150 10.64 -13.32 -5.18
N GLN A 151 11.25 -13.13 -4.01
CA GLN A 151 10.73 -13.65 -2.74
C GLN A 151 9.34 -13.09 -2.42
N GLN A 152 9.10 -11.80 -2.68
CA GLN A 152 7.80 -11.19 -2.49
C GLN A 152 6.74 -11.75 -3.46
N LEU A 153 7.11 -12.09 -4.71
CA LEU A 153 6.19 -12.72 -5.66
C LEU A 153 5.71 -14.10 -5.20
N GLU A 154 6.55 -14.87 -4.51
CA GLU A 154 6.16 -16.16 -3.94
C GLU A 154 5.04 -16.04 -2.90
N GLN A 155 4.94 -14.88 -2.23
CA GLN A 155 3.91 -14.60 -1.23
C GLN A 155 2.58 -14.15 -1.85
N ALA A 156 2.48 -13.99 -3.16
CA ALA A 156 1.27 -13.46 -3.81
C ALA A 156 -0.02 -14.21 -3.43
N GLY A 157 0.07 -15.53 -3.23
CA GLY A 157 -1.06 -16.38 -2.82
C GLY A 157 -1.58 -16.15 -1.40
N GLU A 158 -0.87 -15.37 -0.57
CA GLU A 158 -1.29 -15.04 0.79
C GLU A 158 -2.28 -13.86 0.84
N PHE A 159 -2.47 -13.15 -0.27
CA PHE A 159 -3.35 -11.98 -0.36
C PHE A 159 -4.72 -12.35 -0.94
N ASP A 160 -5.73 -11.51 -0.68
CA ASP A 160 -7.11 -11.81 -1.07
C ASP A 160 -7.30 -11.74 -2.59
N HIS A 161 -6.59 -10.82 -3.24
CA HIS A 161 -6.62 -10.64 -4.69
C HIS A 161 -5.21 -10.40 -5.23
N VAL A 162 -4.98 -10.84 -6.48
CA VAL A 162 -3.75 -10.60 -7.23
C VAL A 162 -4.10 -9.90 -8.55
N ILE A 163 -3.42 -8.79 -8.84
CA ILE A 163 -3.54 -8.05 -10.09
C ILE A 163 -2.17 -8.05 -10.79
N GLU A 164 -2.09 -8.66 -11.95
CA GLU A 164 -0.89 -8.66 -12.77
C GLU A 164 -0.78 -7.36 -13.57
N ASN A 165 0.34 -6.66 -13.45
CA ASN A 165 0.64 -5.37 -14.07
C ASN A 165 1.76 -5.48 -15.11
N ASP A 166 1.61 -6.39 -16.04
CA ASP A 166 2.45 -6.46 -17.25
C ASP A 166 1.99 -5.46 -18.31
N ASP A 167 0.68 -5.21 -18.37
CA ASP A 167 0.05 -4.13 -19.14
C ASP A 167 -0.70 -3.20 -18.20
N LEU A 168 -0.30 -1.93 -18.17
CA LEU A 168 -0.86 -0.93 -17.27
C LEU A 168 -2.36 -0.72 -17.50
N GLY A 169 -2.79 -0.66 -18.76
CA GLY A 169 -4.20 -0.38 -19.08
C GLY A 169 -5.13 -1.51 -18.60
N LEU A 170 -4.70 -2.76 -18.84
CA LEU A 170 -5.43 -3.93 -18.36
C LEU A 170 -5.42 -4.03 -16.84
N ALA A 171 -4.29 -3.75 -16.20
CA ALA A 171 -4.19 -3.78 -14.74
C ALA A 171 -5.07 -2.72 -14.07
N VAL A 172 -5.09 -1.49 -14.60
CA VAL A 172 -5.98 -0.41 -14.15
C VAL A 172 -7.44 -0.81 -14.28
N ALA A 173 -7.84 -1.38 -15.41
CA ALA A 173 -9.22 -1.83 -15.61
C ALA A 173 -9.62 -2.90 -14.59
N LYS A 174 -8.81 -3.97 -14.46
CA LYS A 174 -9.04 -5.06 -13.50
C LYS A 174 -9.12 -4.56 -12.06
N LEU A 175 -8.19 -3.70 -11.65
CA LEU A 175 -8.15 -3.13 -10.29
C LEU A 175 -9.39 -2.26 -10.04
N THR A 176 -9.77 -1.43 -11.00
CA THR A 176 -10.96 -0.57 -10.91
C THR A 176 -12.24 -1.38 -10.76
N ASP A 177 -12.42 -2.41 -11.58
CA ASP A 177 -13.60 -3.28 -11.55
C ASP A 177 -13.68 -4.08 -10.24
N LEU A 178 -12.55 -4.63 -9.78
CA LEU A 178 -12.46 -5.30 -8.50
C LEU A 178 -12.89 -4.37 -7.36
N VAL A 179 -12.31 -3.18 -7.27
CA VAL A 179 -12.58 -2.26 -6.16
C VAL A 179 -14.01 -1.73 -6.20
N ARG A 180 -14.57 -1.44 -7.38
CA ARG A 180 -15.99 -1.10 -7.53
C ARG A 180 -16.91 -2.22 -7.03
N SER A 181 -16.58 -3.47 -7.34
CA SER A 181 -17.32 -4.63 -6.84
C SER A 181 -17.28 -4.74 -5.32
N LEU A 182 -16.11 -4.51 -4.72
CA LEU A 182 -15.91 -4.54 -3.26
C LEU A 182 -16.65 -3.39 -2.55
N MET A 183 -16.73 -2.24 -3.18
CA MET A 183 -17.42 -1.06 -2.63
C MET A 183 -18.93 -1.08 -2.85
N SER A 184 -19.42 -1.88 -3.77
CA SER A 184 -20.87 -2.03 -3.98
C SER A 184 -21.51 -2.65 -2.73
N PRO A 185 -22.62 -2.09 -2.22
CA PRO A 185 -23.36 -2.76 -1.16
C PRO A 185 -23.78 -4.14 -1.68
N ALA A 186 -23.47 -5.19 -0.91
CA ALA A 186 -23.92 -6.54 -1.23
C ALA A 186 -25.43 -6.48 -1.48
N ALA A 187 -25.87 -6.85 -2.67
CA ALA A 187 -27.27 -6.96 -2.97
C ALA A 187 -27.86 -7.90 -1.92
N THR A 188 -28.68 -7.37 -1.03
CA THR A 188 -29.37 -8.16 -0.01
C THR A 188 -30.28 -9.11 -0.77
N MET A 189 -29.84 -10.35 -0.96
CA MET A 189 -30.74 -11.38 -1.49
C MET A 189 -31.92 -11.49 -0.51
N PRO A 190 -33.16 -11.37 -0.98
CA PRO A 190 -34.30 -11.60 -0.13
C PRO A 190 -34.22 -13.04 0.36
N ARG A 191 -34.18 -13.22 1.68
CA ARG A 191 -34.34 -14.55 2.31
C ARG A 191 -35.70 -15.07 1.86
N ARG A 192 -35.67 -16.14 1.08
CA ARG A 192 -36.88 -16.96 0.83
C ARG A 192 -37.12 -17.86 2.04
#